data_9019ddda4b65104a1653e73d32cc1283
#
_entry.id   9019ddda4b65104a1653e73d32cc1283
#
_cell.length_a   1.000
_cell.length_b   1.000
_cell.length_c   1.000
_cell.angle_alpha   90.00
_cell.angle_beta   90.00
_cell.angle_gamma   90.00
#
_symmetry.space_group_name_H-M   'P 1'
#
loop_
_entity.id
_entity.type
_entity.pdbx_description
1 polymer ?
#
loop_
_entity_poly.entity_id
_entity_poly.type
_entity_poly.pdbx_seq_one_letter_code
_entity_poly.pdbx_strand_id
1 'polypeptide(L)'
;MRIEVFFVHCAALLQRSVTMIHFESDYLEGCCPQILEALQQTNLEQTPGYGEDPHCAKAADMIRFVFDCPDADVHFLVGGTQANATVISSLLRPHQGVLCAASGHINVHETGAVEHGGHKVLALPSTDGKIGAAQVRDALEAHQRDFSREHMVQPGMVYISFPTELGTIYTRRELEALHEVCGEWEIPLFVDGARLGYGLEASGCNVLPRDIARLCDVFYVGGTKQGALFGEAVVFSSPRLAEDFRYHIKQNGGMLAKGRLLGIQFETLMNRGLYFQLARRADRLADRLRAAFRGKGLPFLVENTTNQVFPVLPDAILDPLAAEFGFERWQRVDDTHTAVRFCTSWATADSALDALEACIEKLF
;
A
#
# COMPACT_ATOMS: atom_id res chain seq x y z
N MET A 1 -50.58 14.15 7.59
CA MET A 1 -50.53 13.22 8.75
C MET A 1 -50.04 11.82 8.37
N ARG A 2 -49.06 11.67 7.45
CA ARG A 2 -48.44 10.37 7.06
C ARG A 2 -46.91 10.39 7.00
N ILE A 3 -46.27 11.50 7.25
CA ILE A 3 -44.78 11.62 7.18
C ILE A 3 -44.12 11.48 8.56
N GLU A 4 -44.80 11.86 9.63
CA GLU A 4 -44.26 11.77 11.00
C GLU A 4 -44.16 10.34 11.59
N VAL A 5 -44.98 9.40 11.08
CA VAL A 5 -44.97 8.00 11.53
C VAL A 5 -43.73 7.22 11.01
N PHE A 6 -43.11 7.65 9.88
CA PHE A 6 -41.95 7.00 9.32
C PHE A 6 -40.65 7.32 10.09
N PHE A 7 -40.56 8.52 10.67
CA PHE A 7 -39.38 8.92 11.43
C PHE A 7 -39.29 8.28 12.82
N VAL A 8 -40.40 7.96 13.42
CA VAL A 8 -40.46 7.35 14.80
C VAL A 8 -40.10 5.84 14.70
N HIS A 9 -40.40 5.15 13.60
CA HIS A 9 -40.00 3.74 13.40
C HIS A 9 -38.52 3.53 13.05
N CYS A 10 -37.88 4.50 12.38
CA CYS A 10 -36.42 4.44 12.15
C CYS A 10 -35.61 4.72 13.42
N ALA A 11 -36.09 5.55 14.31
CA ALA A 11 -35.40 5.83 15.59
C ALA A 11 -35.40 4.65 16.58
N ALA A 12 -36.41 3.77 16.52
CA ALA A 12 -36.48 2.60 17.38
C ALA A 12 -35.60 1.40 16.91
N LEU A 13 -35.10 1.42 15.68
CA LEU A 13 -34.17 0.43 15.14
C LEU A 13 -32.69 0.76 15.46
N LEU A 14 -32.42 1.89 16.09
CA LEU A 14 -31.10 2.29 16.59
C LEU A 14 -30.80 1.76 18.00
N GLN A 15 -31.44 0.66 18.43
CA GLN A 15 -31.08 -0.01 19.66
C GLN A 15 -29.76 -0.74 19.52
N ARG A 16 -28.71 -0.12 20.13
CA ARG A 16 -27.47 -0.75 20.62
C ARG A 16 -27.06 -2.02 19.90
N SER A 17 -26.67 -1.92 18.63
CA SER A 17 -25.63 -2.79 18.14
C SER A 17 -24.37 -2.42 18.94
N VAL A 18 -23.79 -3.38 19.66
CA VAL A 18 -22.39 -3.29 20.06
C VAL A 18 -21.69 -2.98 18.74
N THR A 19 -21.20 -1.76 18.60
CA THR A 19 -20.54 -1.34 17.36
C THR A 19 -19.24 -2.13 17.34
N MET A 20 -19.16 -3.16 16.47
CA MET A 20 -17.94 -3.92 16.26
C MET A 20 -16.78 -2.96 16.05
N ILE A 21 -15.66 -3.22 16.71
CA ILE A 21 -14.43 -2.45 16.53
C ILE A 21 -13.61 -3.13 15.42
N HIS A 22 -13.30 -2.39 14.39
CA HIS A 22 -12.73 -2.93 13.16
C HIS A 22 -11.21 -2.75 13.07
N PHE A 23 -10.50 -3.85 12.79
CA PHE A 23 -9.06 -3.92 12.53
C PHE A 23 -8.72 -4.75 11.29
N GLU A 24 -9.71 -5.10 10.44
CA GLU A 24 -9.51 -5.94 9.26
C GLU A 24 -8.60 -5.26 8.22
N SER A 25 -8.64 -3.94 8.17
CA SER A 25 -8.02 -3.18 7.10
C SER A 25 -7.69 -1.75 7.55
N ASP A 26 -6.77 -1.11 6.84
CA ASP A 26 -6.30 0.25 7.08
C ASP A 26 -6.94 1.30 6.14
N TYR A 27 -8.10 0.97 5.53
CA TYR A 27 -8.87 1.85 4.63
C TYR A 27 -10.39 1.77 4.85
N LEU A 28 -10.81 1.60 6.10
CA LEU A 28 -12.24 1.47 6.44
C LEU A 28 -12.94 2.82 6.61
N GLU A 29 -12.20 3.85 7.00
CA GLU A 29 -12.70 5.20 7.18
C GLU A 29 -12.51 6.03 5.90
N GLY A 30 -13.03 7.26 5.92
CA GLY A 30 -12.86 8.23 4.85
C GLY A 30 -11.44 8.80 4.78
N CYS A 31 -11.29 10.12 4.96
CA CYS A 31 -9.97 10.74 5.01
C CYS A 31 -9.73 11.52 6.30
N CYS A 32 -8.48 11.91 6.54
CA CYS A 32 -8.16 12.77 7.67
C CYS A 32 -8.89 14.11 7.57
N PRO A 33 -9.28 14.72 8.72
CA PRO A 33 -10.10 15.94 8.75
C PRO A 33 -9.52 17.09 7.92
N GLN A 34 -8.20 17.21 7.86
CA GLN A 34 -7.51 18.27 7.13
C GLN A 34 -7.78 18.21 5.62
N ILE A 35 -7.94 17.01 5.06
CA ILE A 35 -8.29 16.81 3.65
C ILE A 35 -9.75 17.24 3.40
N LEU A 36 -10.69 16.86 4.27
CA LEU A 36 -12.09 17.30 4.13
C LEU A 36 -12.20 18.83 4.17
N GLU A 37 -11.47 19.46 5.08
CA GLU A 37 -11.41 20.92 5.19
C GLU A 37 -10.84 21.54 3.90
N ALA A 38 -9.73 21.04 3.39
CA ALA A 38 -9.11 21.53 2.15
C ALA A 38 -10.06 21.36 0.94
N LEU A 39 -10.73 20.22 0.82
CA LEU A 39 -11.71 19.97 -0.24
C LEU A 39 -12.91 20.94 -0.14
N GLN A 40 -13.39 21.22 1.06
CA GLN A 40 -14.47 22.18 1.30
C GLN A 40 -14.07 23.60 0.93
N GLN A 41 -12.88 24.03 1.35
CA GLN A 41 -12.36 25.38 1.07
C GLN A 41 -12.16 25.62 -0.41
N THR A 42 -11.73 24.63 -1.17
CA THR A 42 -11.42 24.75 -2.61
C THR A 42 -12.58 24.34 -3.52
N ASN A 43 -13.75 23.97 -2.98
CA ASN A 43 -14.84 23.36 -3.76
C ASN A 43 -15.34 24.20 -4.94
N LEU A 44 -15.34 25.52 -4.81
CA LEU A 44 -15.82 26.43 -5.85
C LEU A 44 -14.71 27.00 -6.75
N GLU A 45 -13.47 26.59 -6.57
CA GLU A 45 -12.39 27.00 -7.45
C GLU A 45 -12.57 26.45 -8.86
N GLN A 46 -12.27 27.28 -9.84
CA GLN A 46 -12.26 26.90 -11.27
C GLN A 46 -10.81 26.69 -11.72
N THR A 47 -10.46 25.44 -12.01
CA THR A 47 -9.09 25.06 -12.39
C THR A 47 -9.10 24.25 -13.68
N PRO A 48 -7.99 24.16 -14.43
CA PRO A 48 -7.81 23.15 -15.46
C PRO A 48 -8.11 21.75 -14.95
N GLY A 49 -8.58 20.87 -15.83
CA GLY A 49 -8.85 19.47 -15.48
C GLY A 49 -7.65 18.56 -15.69
N TYR A 50 -7.88 17.28 -15.46
CA TYR A 50 -6.99 16.17 -15.83
C TYR A 50 -5.60 16.22 -15.16
N GLY A 51 -5.51 16.81 -13.95
CA GLY A 51 -4.27 16.90 -13.18
C GLY A 51 -3.31 18.03 -13.62
N GLU A 52 -3.78 18.94 -14.47
CA GLU A 52 -3.01 20.12 -14.92
C GLU A 52 -3.33 21.39 -14.11
N ASP A 53 -3.87 21.22 -12.93
CA ASP A 53 -4.27 22.26 -12.01
C ASP A 53 -3.14 22.63 -11.02
N PRO A 54 -3.22 23.82 -10.38
CA PRO A 54 -2.21 24.28 -9.43
C PRO A 54 -2.03 23.38 -8.22
N HIS A 55 -3.08 22.69 -7.76
CA HIS A 55 -2.98 21.77 -6.60
C HIS A 55 -2.17 20.53 -6.93
N CYS A 56 -2.40 19.93 -8.10
CA CYS A 56 -1.59 18.82 -8.58
C CYS A 56 -0.13 19.23 -8.79
N ALA A 57 0.12 20.40 -9.39
CA ALA A 57 1.48 20.91 -9.56
C ALA A 57 2.18 21.10 -8.21
N LYS A 58 1.53 21.75 -7.25
CA LYS A 58 2.08 21.97 -5.91
C LYS A 58 2.30 20.67 -5.15
N ALA A 59 1.36 19.73 -5.19
CA ALA A 59 1.52 18.42 -4.59
C ALA A 59 2.72 17.67 -5.18
N ALA A 60 2.91 17.72 -6.50
CA ALA A 60 4.06 17.14 -7.18
C ALA A 60 5.38 17.76 -6.71
N ASP A 61 5.44 19.10 -6.61
CA ASP A 61 6.63 19.81 -6.11
C ASP A 61 6.96 19.43 -4.65
N MET A 62 5.94 19.31 -3.80
CA MET A 62 6.13 18.86 -2.42
C MET A 62 6.64 17.41 -2.34
N ILE A 63 6.16 16.52 -3.19
CA ILE A 63 6.67 15.14 -3.28
C ILE A 63 8.13 15.15 -3.75
N ARG A 64 8.46 15.88 -4.82
CA ARG A 64 9.86 16.02 -5.27
C ARG A 64 10.79 16.52 -4.16
N PHE A 65 10.33 17.48 -3.39
CA PHE A 65 11.09 18.02 -2.26
C PHE A 65 11.28 16.98 -1.15
N VAL A 66 10.21 16.27 -0.75
CA VAL A 66 10.27 15.28 0.34
C VAL A 66 11.17 14.10 -0.01
N PHE A 67 11.13 13.66 -1.28
CA PHE A 67 11.90 12.51 -1.76
C PHE A 67 13.26 12.90 -2.36
N ASP A 68 13.64 14.19 -2.33
CA ASP A 68 14.90 14.70 -2.88
C ASP A 68 15.14 14.28 -4.35
N CYS A 69 14.10 14.43 -5.19
CA CYS A 69 14.09 14.04 -6.61
C CYS A 69 13.54 15.19 -7.49
N PRO A 70 14.27 16.32 -7.62
CA PRO A 70 13.73 17.54 -8.24
C PRO A 70 13.30 17.35 -9.71
N ASP A 71 13.92 16.43 -10.43
CA ASP A 71 13.65 16.18 -11.84
C ASP A 71 12.60 15.07 -12.06
N ALA A 72 12.05 14.47 -11.01
CA ALA A 72 11.09 13.37 -11.13
C ALA A 72 9.78 13.81 -11.78
N ASP A 73 9.18 12.92 -12.58
CA ASP A 73 7.83 13.12 -13.10
C ASP A 73 6.80 12.47 -12.16
N VAL A 74 5.77 13.25 -11.78
CA VAL A 74 4.79 12.85 -10.74
C VAL A 74 3.40 12.88 -11.33
N HIS A 75 2.68 11.77 -11.20
CA HIS A 75 1.31 11.59 -11.68
C HIS A 75 0.41 11.05 -10.58
N PHE A 76 -0.87 11.47 -10.58
CA PHE A 76 -1.84 11.04 -9.58
C PHE A 76 -2.87 10.10 -10.20
N LEU A 77 -3.04 8.91 -9.60
CA LEU A 77 -4.01 7.89 -9.97
C LEU A 77 -4.95 7.61 -8.79
N VAL A 78 -6.04 6.88 -9.02
CA VAL A 78 -7.10 6.72 -8.01
C VAL A 78 -6.89 5.57 -7.03
N GLY A 79 -6.02 4.62 -7.32
CA GLY A 79 -5.78 3.47 -6.44
C GLY A 79 -4.64 2.59 -6.91
N GLY A 80 -4.14 1.72 -6.00
CA GLY A 80 -2.94 0.91 -6.20
C GLY A 80 -3.03 -0.02 -7.41
N THR A 81 -4.13 -0.77 -7.56
CA THR A 81 -4.32 -1.67 -8.72
C THR A 81 -4.24 -0.92 -10.06
N GLN A 82 -4.85 0.27 -10.15
CA GLN A 82 -4.74 1.10 -11.35
C GLN A 82 -3.31 1.61 -11.55
N ALA A 83 -2.62 2.02 -10.49
CA ALA A 83 -1.23 2.46 -10.56
C ALA A 83 -0.33 1.33 -11.04
N ASN A 84 -0.45 0.13 -10.44
CA ASN A 84 0.33 -1.04 -10.81
C ASN A 84 0.12 -1.43 -12.28
N ALA A 85 -1.14 -1.60 -12.70
CA ALA A 85 -1.46 -1.96 -14.08
C ALA A 85 -0.98 -0.91 -15.09
N THR A 86 -1.12 0.38 -14.76
CA THR A 86 -0.73 1.48 -15.65
C THR A 86 0.79 1.58 -15.78
N VAL A 87 1.54 1.50 -14.68
CA VAL A 87 3.02 1.55 -14.70
C VAL A 87 3.57 0.34 -15.44
N ILE A 88 3.10 -0.86 -15.12
CA ILE A 88 3.59 -2.10 -15.74
C ILE A 88 3.33 -2.09 -17.25
N SER A 89 2.13 -1.70 -17.67
CA SER A 89 1.79 -1.64 -19.11
C SER A 89 2.52 -0.52 -19.87
N SER A 90 2.99 0.53 -19.18
CA SER A 90 3.73 1.61 -19.82
C SER A 90 5.20 1.28 -20.06
N LEU A 91 5.78 0.43 -19.22
CA LEU A 91 7.22 0.15 -19.24
C LEU A 91 7.58 -1.18 -19.90
N LEU A 92 6.65 -2.13 -19.93
CA LEU A 92 6.91 -3.45 -20.52
C LEU A 92 6.53 -3.50 -22.00
N ARG A 93 7.35 -4.23 -22.76
CA ARG A 93 7.00 -4.64 -24.13
C ARG A 93 6.01 -5.83 -24.09
N PRO A 94 5.21 -6.06 -25.14
CA PRO A 94 4.16 -7.09 -25.12
C PRO A 94 4.62 -8.52 -24.80
N HIS A 95 5.89 -8.88 -25.03
CA HIS A 95 6.47 -10.18 -24.73
C HIS A 95 7.14 -10.25 -23.34
N GLN A 96 7.11 -9.15 -22.58
CA GLN A 96 7.77 -9.07 -21.28
C GLN A 96 6.77 -9.26 -20.14
N GLY A 97 7.31 -9.73 -19.00
CA GLY A 97 6.61 -9.92 -17.74
C GLY A 97 7.36 -9.29 -16.57
N VAL A 98 6.68 -9.21 -15.44
CA VAL A 98 7.17 -8.58 -14.21
C VAL A 98 7.50 -9.63 -13.15
N LEU A 99 8.73 -9.60 -12.63
CA LEU A 99 9.16 -10.42 -11.48
C LEU A 99 8.61 -9.82 -10.18
N CYS A 100 8.01 -10.64 -9.32
CA CYS A 100 7.59 -10.23 -7.98
C CYS A 100 7.63 -11.39 -6.99
N ALA A 101 7.46 -11.11 -5.69
CA ALA A 101 7.24 -12.16 -4.70
C ALA A 101 5.96 -12.96 -5.00
N ALA A 102 5.93 -14.26 -4.67
CA ALA A 102 4.72 -15.08 -4.82
C ALA A 102 3.52 -14.53 -4.04
N SER A 103 3.75 -13.81 -2.92
CA SER A 103 2.76 -13.08 -2.14
C SER A 103 2.54 -11.64 -2.61
N GLY A 104 3.24 -11.18 -3.66
CA GLY A 104 3.13 -9.81 -4.16
C GLY A 104 1.72 -9.45 -4.59
N HIS A 105 1.29 -8.23 -4.30
CA HIS A 105 -0.09 -7.76 -4.49
C HIS A 105 -0.60 -7.99 -5.92
N ILE A 106 0.23 -7.71 -6.92
CA ILE A 106 -0.10 -7.92 -8.34
C ILE A 106 -0.32 -9.38 -8.70
N ASN A 107 0.25 -10.34 -7.92
CA ASN A 107 0.08 -11.76 -8.16
C ASN A 107 -1.18 -12.34 -7.51
N VAL A 108 -1.58 -11.83 -6.32
CA VAL A 108 -2.60 -12.52 -5.50
C VAL A 108 -3.84 -11.67 -5.17
N HIS A 109 -3.80 -10.33 -5.31
CA HIS A 109 -4.88 -9.45 -4.85
C HIS A 109 -5.44 -8.49 -5.91
N GLU A 110 -5.09 -8.64 -7.20
CA GLU A 110 -5.53 -7.74 -8.27
C GLU A 110 -6.34 -8.44 -9.37
N THR A 111 -6.77 -9.67 -9.13
CA THR A 111 -7.67 -10.42 -10.04
C THR A 111 -7.14 -10.47 -11.49
N GLY A 112 -5.81 -10.57 -11.65
CA GLY A 112 -5.17 -10.62 -12.96
C GLY A 112 -5.16 -9.29 -13.73
N ALA A 113 -5.09 -8.14 -13.03
CA ALA A 113 -5.05 -6.82 -13.69
C ALA A 113 -3.83 -6.64 -14.60
N VAL A 114 -2.68 -7.19 -14.22
CA VAL A 114 -1.46 -7.19 -15.02
C VAL A 114 -1.63 -8.04 -16.28
N GLU A 115 -2.19 -9.24 -16.13
CA GLU A 115 -2.47 -10.16 -17.23
C GLU A 115 -3.54 -9.59 -18.17
N HIS A 116 -4.54 -8.90 -17.63
CA HIS A 116 -5.52 -8.17 -18.44
C HIS A 116 -4.86 -7.08 -19.30
N GLY A 117 -3.82 -6.44 -18.78
CA GLY A 117 -2.96 -5.50 -19.51
C GLY A 117 -2.05 -6.14 -20.55
N GLY A 118 -2.05 -7.49 -20.67
CA GLY A 118 -1.27 -8.24 -21.66
C GLY A 118 0.11 -8.68 -21.18
N HIS A 119 0.43 -8.56 -19.89
CA HIS A 119 1.71 -8.95 -19.32
C HIS A 119 1.54 -10.10 -18.32
N LYS A 120 2.59 -10.89 -18.13
CA LYS A 120 2.61 -12.01 -17.20
C LYS A 120 3.31 -11.62 -15.90
N VAL A 121 2.71 -11.98 -14.77
CA VAL A 121 3.40 -11.97 -13.48
C VAL A 121 4.30 -13.21 -13.37
N LEU A 122 5.57 -13.00 -13.08
CA LEU A 122 6.61 -14.02 -12.91
C LEU A 122 6.93 -14.11 -11.40
N ALA A 123 6.16 -14.93 -10.69
CA ALA A 123 6.25 -15.02 -9.24
C ALA A 123 7.48 -15.81 -8.78
N LEU A 124 8.23 -15.24 -7.83
CA LEU A 124 9.38 -15.86 -7.16
C LEU A 124 9.01 -16.31 -5.75
N PRO A 125 9.51 -17.45 -5.26
CA PRO A 125 9.27 -17.91 -3.90
C PRO A 125 9.69 -16.86 -2.86
N SER A 126 8.86 -16.70 -1.81
CA SER A 126 9.16 -15.80 -0.70
C SER A 126 8.52 -16.34 0.58
N THR A 127 9.20 -16.18 1.72
CA THR A 127 8.72 -16.59 3.04
C THR A 127 8.27 -15.41 3.90
N ASP A 128 8.79 -14.22 3.61
CA ASP A 128 8.53 -12.97 4.36
C ASP A 128 7.97 -11.84 3.48
N GLY A 129 7.57 -12.16 2.26
CA GLY A 129 7.06 -11.17 1.29
C GLY A 129 8.15 -10.49 0.45
N LYS A 130 9.42 -10.68 0.77
CA LYS A 130 10.54 -10.08 0.02
C LYS A 130 11.11 -11.04 -1.02
N ILE A 131 11.64 -10.47 -2.10
CA ILE A 131 12.54 -11.15 -3.05
C ILE A 131 13.92 -10.51 -2.98
N GLY A 132 14.96 -11.32 -3.05
CA GLY A 132 16.35 -10.84 -2.99
C GLY A 132 16.98 -10.68 -4.36
N ALA A 133 18.04 -9.86 -4.43
CA ALA A 133 18.81 -9.62 -5.66
C ALA A 133 19.36 -10.92 -6.29
N ALA A 134 19.77 -11.90 -5.47
CA ALA A 134 20.22 -13.19 -5.96
C ALA A 134 19.11 -13.95 -6.70
N GLN A 135 17.89 -13.99 -6.15
CA GLN A 135 16.75 -14.65 -6.80
C GLN A 135 16.39 -13.97 -8.13
N VAL A 136 16.44 -12.63 -8.17
CA VAL A 136 16.21 -11.85 -9.39
C VAL A 136 17.28 -12.19 -10.43
N ARG A 137 18.55 -12.18 -10.04
CA ARG A 137 19.67 -12.54 -10.92
C ARG A 137 19.53 -13.95 -11.48
N ASP A 138 19.25 -14.94 -10.60
CA ASP A 138 19.06 -16.33 -10.99
C ASP A 138 17.93 -16.49 -12.03
N ALA A 139 16.81 -15.79 -11.83
CA ALA A 139 15.68 -15.82 -12.77
C ALA A 139 16.04 -15.22 -14.14
N LEU A 140 16.76 -14.09 -14.16
CA LEU A 140 17.22 -13.44 -15.38
C LEU A 140 18.24 -14.28 -16.13
N GLU A 141 19.23 -14.84 -15.42
CA GLU A 141 20.25 -15.72 -15.99
C GLU A 141 19.64 -17.04 -16.50
N ALA A 142 18.69 -17.63 -15.75
CA ALA A 142 18.00 -18.84 -16.18
C ALA A 142 17.29 -18.61 -17.52
N HIS A 143 16.55 -17.49 -17.64
CA HIS A 143 15.92 -17.11 -18.89
C HIS A 143 16.94 -16.91 -20.02
N GLN A 144 18.04 -16.19 -19.75
CA GLN A 144 19.05 -15.90 -20.77
C GLN A 144 19.77 -17.16 -21.29
N ARG A 145 20.00 -18.15 -20.40
CA ARG A 145 20.69 -19.42 -20.75
C ARG A 145 19.79 -20.44 -21.43
N ASP A 146 18.47 -20.25 -21.40
CA ASP A 146 17.53 -21.20 -21.99
C ASP A 146 17.59 -21.12 -23.53
N PHE A 147 17.77 -22.26 -24.17
CA PHE A 147 17.83 -22.35 -25.61
C PHE A 147 16.51 -22.02 -26.32
N SER A 148 15.40 -22.13 -25.57
CA SER A 148 14.04 -21.83 -26.04
C SER A 148 13.50 -20.49 -25.52
N ARG A 149 14.35 -19.62 -24.98
CA ARG A 149 13.94 -18.34 -24.36
C ARG A 149 13.01 -17.48 -25.20
N GLU A 150 13.14 -17.56 -26.54
CA GLU A 150 12.27 -16.82 -27.46
C GLU A 150 10.82 -17.33 -27.50
N HIS A 151 10.57 -18.51 -26.91
CA HIS A 151 9.23 -19.07 -26.69
C HIS A 151 8.67 -18.76 -25.29
N MET A 152 9.45 -18.08 -24.44
CA MET A 152 9.10 -17.77 -23.05
C MET A 152 8.83 -16.28 -22.88
N VAL A 153 8.03 -15.93 -21.86
CA VAL A 153 7.91 -14.53 -21.45
C VAL A 153 9.23 -14.06 -20.88
N GLN A 154 9.76 -12.97 -21.41
CA GLN A 154 11.02 -12.38 -20.97
C GLN A 154 10.78 -11.57 -19.67
N PRO A 155 11.54 -11.80 -18.59
CA PRO A 155 11.54 -10.87 -17.45
C PRO A 155 12.00 -9.48 -17.90
N GLY A 156 11.19 -8.46 -17.65
CA GLY A 156 11.47 -7.09 -18.11
C GLY A 156 11.32 -6.02 -17.03
N MET A 157 10.95 -6.40 -15.81
CA MET A 157 10.77 -5.49 -14.67
C MET A 157 10.85 -6.28 -13.37
N VAL A 158 11.31 -5.63 -12.31
CA VAL A 158 11.18 -6.12 -10.92
C VAL A 158 10.17 -5.23 -10.19
N TYR A 159 9.18 -5.88 -9.55
CA TYR A 159 8.20 -5.24 -8.68
C TYR A 159 8.38 -5.73 -7.25
N ILE A 160 8.41 -4.81 -6.30
CA ILE A 160 8.40 -5.10 -4.87
C ILE A 160 7.41 -4.18 -4.16
N SER A 161 6.86 -4.62 -3.03
CA SER A 161 6.06 -3.78 -2.14
C SER A 161 6.90 -3.27 -0.96
N PHE A 162 6.73 -2.00 -0.59
CA PHE A 162 7.41 -1.42 0.56
C PHE A 162 6.41 -0.63 1.44
N PRO A 163 6.08 -1.17 2.65
CA PRO A 163 6.36 -2.54 3.13
C PRO A 163 5.66 -3.62 2.30
N THR A 164 6.10 -4.87 2.49
CA THR A 164 5.47 -6.02 1.83
C THR A 164 4.05 -6.26 2.35
N GLU A 165 3.30 -7.16 1.72
CA GLU A 165 1.94 -7.56 2.14
C GLU A 165 1.93 -8.18 3.55
N LEU A 166 3.06 -8.71 3.99
CA LEU A 166 3.26 -9.23 5.34
C LEU A 166 3.81 -8.18 6.33
N GLY A 167 3.91 -6.91 5.90
CA GLY A 167 4.38 -5.81 6.74
C GLY A 167 5.89 -5.80 7.00
N THR A 168 6.66 -6.65 6.35
CA THR A 168 8.13 -6.61 6.41
C THR A 168 8.66 -5.46 5.57
N ILE A 169 9.85 -4.97 5.90
CA ILE A 169 10.50 -3.88 5.18
C ILE A 169 11.84 -4.33 4.59
N TYR A 170 12.16 -3.80 3.43
CA TYR A 170 13.50 -3.92 2.88
C TYR A 170 14.46 -3.01 3.64
N THR A 171 15.64 -3.51 3.94
CA THR A 171 16.74 -2.66 4.40
C THR A 171 17.30 -1.87 3.22
N ARG A 172 17.98 -0.76 3.50
CA ARG A 172 18.67 0.00 2.46
C ARG A 172 19.63 -0.87 1.64
N ARG A 173 20.37 -1.77 2.29
CA ARG A 173 21.29 -2.70 1.60
C ARG A 173 20.58 -3.66 0.67
N GLU A 174 19.40 -4.16 1.03
CA GLU A 174 18.59 -5.01 0.14
C GLU A 174 18.11 -4.24 -1.09
N LEU A 175 17.67 -2.98 -0.91
CA LEU A 175 17.28 -2.11 -2.02
C LEU A 175 18.48 -1.77 -2.92
N GLU A 176 19.64 -1.46 -2.35
CA GLU A 176 20.89 -1.21 -3.10
C GLU A 176 21.25 -2.42 -3.97
N ALA A 177 21.15 -3.65 -3.42
CA ALA A 177 21.43 -4.87 -4.16
C ALA A 177 20.40 -5.14 -5.28
N LEU A 178 19.11 -4.86 -5.05
CA LEU A 178 18.08 -4.95 -6.09
C LEU A 178 18.31 -3.91 -7.19
N HIS A 179 18.61 -2.67 -6.82
CA HIS A 179 18.96 -1.60 -7.76
C HIS A 179 20.14 -1.98 -8.67
N GLU A 180 21.21 -2.54 -8.05
CA GLU A 180 22.40 -2.98 -8.77
C GLU A 180 22.07 -4.06 -9.82
N VAL A 181 21.35 -5.11 -9.42
CA VAL A 181 20.99 -6.17 -10.37
C VAL A 181 20.03 -5.69 -11.46
N CYS A 182 19.08 -4.81 -11.14
CA CYS A 182 18.20 -4.21 -12.15
C CYS A 182 18.99 -3.34 -13.13
N GLY A 183 19.96 -2.56 -12.65
CA GLY A 183 20.85 -1.75 -13.50
C GLY A 183 21.74 -2.58 -14.41
N GLU A 184 22.32 -3.71 -13.93
CA GLU A 184 23.11 -4.62 -14.74
C GLU A 184 22.32 -5.24 -15.91
N TRP A 185 21.02 -5.46 -15.71
CA TRP A 185 20.13 -6.06 -16.72
C TRP A 185 19.29 -5.03 -17.48
N GLU A 186 19.48 -3.75 -17.20
CA GLU A 186 18.75 -2.64 -17.83
C GLU A 186 17.22 -2.79 -17.75
N ILE A 187 16.72 -3.29 -16.61
CA ILE A 187 15.29 -3.44 -16.33
C ILE A 187 14.88 -2.54 -15.14
N PRO A 188 13.69 -1.93 -15.16
CA PRO A 188 13.26 -1.04 -14.09
C PRO A 188 12.95 -1.79 -12.79
N LEU A 189 13.27 -1.15 -11.65
CA LEU A 189 12.80 -1.51 -10.31
C LEU A 189 11.60 -0.63 -9.95
N PHE A 190 10.43 -1.25 -9.79
CA PHE A 190 9.19 -0.60 -9.41
C PHE A 190 8.82 -0.93 -7.96
N VAL A 191 8.57 0.09 -7.15
CA VAL A 191 8.16 -0.04 -5.74
C VAL A 191 6.70 0.34 -5.57
N ASP A 192 5.90 -0.66 -5.20
CA ASP A 192 4.55 -0.47 -4.68
C ASP A 192 4.62 0.14 -3.28
N GLY A 193 4.22 1.39 -3.19
CA GLY A 193 4.22 2.17 -1.96
C GLY A 193 2.84 2.37 -1.34
N ALA A 194 1.88 1.42 -1.52
CA ALA A 194 0.53 1.53 -0.96
C ALA A 194 0.52 1.83 0.54
N ARG A 195 1.57 1.41 1.25
CA ARG A 195 1.81 1.65 2.67
C ARG A 195 3.16 2.33 2.94
N LEU A 196 3.69 3.08 1.98
CA LEU A 196 5.06 3.62 2.00
C LEU A 196 5.40 4.36 3.29
N GLY A 197 4.52 5.21 3.78
CA GLY A 197 4.77 5.96 5.02
C GLY A 197 4.90 5.06 6.23
N TYR A 198 4.06 4.02 6.37
CA TYR A 198 4.19 3.03 7.45
C TYR A 198 5.54 2.31 7.40
N GLY A 199 6.02 1.96 6.20
CA GLY A 199 7.34 1.35 6.05
C GLY A 199 8.48 2.29 6.43
N LEU A 200 8.41 3.56 6.01
CA LEU A 200 9.45 4.57 6.29
C LEU A 200 9.50 4.99 7.77
N GLU A 201 8.36 4.96 8.48
CA GLU A 201 8.26 5.32 9.89
C GLU A 201 8.36 4.09 10.83
N ALA A 202 8.43 2.89 10.28
CA ALA A 202 8.53 1.65 11.04
C ALA A 202 9.79 1.62 11.91
N SER A 203 9.66 1.06 13.11
CA SER A 203 10.80 0.87 14.02
C SER A 203 11.88 0.02 13.35
N GLY A 204 13.13 0.51 13.37
CA GLY A 204 14.28 -0.15 12.75
C GLY A 204 14.40 0.08 11.24
N CYS A 205 13.53 0.84 10.59
CA CYS A 205 13.70 1.25 9.21
C CYS A 205 14.95 2.12 9.05
N ASN A 206 15.82 1.75 8.12
CA ASN A 206 17.03 2.51 7.77
C ASN A 206 16.99 3.09 6.35
N VAL A 207 15.80 3.10 5.74
CA VAL A 207 15.52 3.67 4.42
C VAL A 207 14.89 5.05 4.60
N LEU A 208 15.39 6.02 3.90
CA LEU A 208 14.86 7.38 3.87
C LEU A 208 14.06 7.63 2.59
N PRO A 209 13.14 8.61 2.55
CA PRO A 209 12.42 8.95 1.33
C PRO A 209 13.32 9.13 0.11
N ARG A 210 14.45 9.83 0.25
CA ARG A 210 15.44 10.01 -0.81
C ARG A 210 16.09 8.70 -1.29
N ASP A 211 16.20 7.69 -0.42
CA ASP A 211 16.77 6.39 -0.82
C ASP A 211 15.80 5.65 -1.73
N ILE A 212 14.49 5.75 -1.51
CA ILE A 212 13.47 5.23 -2.42
C ILE A 212 13.62 5.86 -3.81
N ALA A 213 13.66 7.20 -3.89
CA ALA A 213 13.78 7.89 -5.17
C ALA A 213 15.11 7.60 -5.91
N ARG A 214 16.19 7.34 -5.16
CA ARG A 214 17.51 7.08 -5.75
C ARG A 214 17.73 5.64 -6.17
N LEU A 215 17.07 4.69 -5.50
CA LEU A 215 17.29 3.26 -5.69
C LEU A 215 16.20 2.60 -6.54
N CYS A 216 15.10 3.32 -6.82
CA CYS A 216 13.99 2.80 -7.60
C CYS A 216 13.74 3.67 -8.83
N ASP A 217 13.43 3.05 -9.95
CA ASP A 217 13.13 3.75 -11.20
C ASP A 217 11.74 4.36 -11.17
N VAL A 218 10.79 3.63 -10.59
CA VAL A 218 9.42 4.07 -10.35
C VAL A 218 8.98 3.64 -8.96
N PHE A 219 8.24 4.49 -8.29
CA PHE A 219 7.54 4.14 -7.04
C PHE A 219 6.23 4.92 -6.95
N TYR A 220 5.35 4.54 -6.04
CA TYR A 220 4.27 5.44 -5.72
C TYR A 220 4.14 5.69 -4.21
N VAL A 221 3.67 6.88 -3.90
CA VAL A 221 3.34 7.33 -2.54
C VAL A 221 1.86 7.03 -2.33
N GLY A 222 1.55 6.03 -1.53
CA GLY A 222 0.19 5.61 -1.25
C GLY A 222 -0.56 6.62 -0.38
N GLY A 223 -1.71 7.10 -0.86
CA GLY A 223 -2.59 7.98 -0.09
C GLY A 223 -3.78 7.26 0.53
N THR A 224 -4.37 6.32 -0.19
CA THR A 224 -5.62 5.62 0.18
C THR A 224 -5.59 5.04 1.59
N LYS A 225 -4.49 4.41 2.00
CA LYS A 225 -4.33 3.79 3.32
C LYS A 225 -3.76 4.74 4.37
N GLN A 226 -3.31 5.94 3.95
CA GLN A 226 -2.60 6.88 4.82
C GLN A 226 -3.29 8.24 4.97
N GLY A 227 -4.61 8.22 5.05
CA GLY A 227 -5.42 9.38 5.39
C GLY A 227 -6.03 10.11 4.21
N ALA A 228 -5.83 9.69 2.96
CA ALA A 228 -6.58 10.19 1.81
C ALA A 228 -7.93 9.46 1.67
N LEU A 229 -8.88 10.06 0.93
CA LEU A 229 -10.10 9.38 0.49
C LEU A 229 -9.77 8.29 -0.53
N PHE A 230 -8.84 8.58 -1.41
CA PHE A 230 -8.33 7.72 -2.46
C PHE A 230 -7.11 8.37 -3.09
N GLY A 231 -6.30 7.57 -3.78
CA GLY A 231 -5.24 8.09 -4.64
C GLY A 231 -3.85 7.62 -4.27
N GLU A 232 -3.05 7.55 -5.33
CA GLU A 232 -1.65 7.18 -5.32
C GLU A 232 -0.88 8.20 -6.16
N ALA A 233 0.25 8.69 -5.66
CA ALA A 233 1.15 9.55 -6.43
C ALA A 233 2.27 8.69 -7.01
N VAL A 234 2.20 8.40 -8.30
CA VAL A 234 3.23 7.66 -9.05
C VAL A 234 4.37 8.62 -9.38
N VAL A 235 5.58 8.22 -9.04
CA VAL A 235 6.81 8.99 -9.22
C VAL A 235 7.77 8.21 -10.10
N PHE A 236 8.12 8.76 -11.24
CA PHE A 236 9.20 8.28 -12.08
C PHE A 236 10.48 9.05 -11.72
N SER A 237 11.47 8.36 -11.17
CA SER A 237 12.74 8.98 -10.76
C SER A 237 13.52 9.52 -11.97
N SER A 238 13.32 8.91 -13.14
CA SER A 238 13.83 9.40 -14.44
C SER A 238 12.68 9.78 -15.37
N PRO A 239 12.56 11.05 -15.80
CA PRO A 239 11.49 11.50 -16.71
C PRO A 239 11.43 10.69 -18.03
N ARG A 240 12.54 10.12 -18.49
CA ARG A 240 12.57 9.29 -19.70
C ARG A 240 11.71 8.04 -19.61
N LEU A 241 11.51 7.52 -18.40
CA LEU A 241 10.63 6.37 -18.17
C LEU A 241 9.16 6.75 -18.17
N ALA A 242 8.84 8.03 -18.04
CA ALA A 242 7.47 8.57 -18.06
C ALA A 242 7.03 9.03 -19.46
N GLU A 243 7.85 8.81 -20.50
CA GLU A 243 7.47 9.16 -21.88
C GLU A 243 6.11 8.52 -22.22
N ASP A 244 5.18 9.33 -22.71
CA ASP A 244 3.81 8.90 -23.05
C ASP A 244 2.96 8.35 -21.88
N PHE A 245 3.40 8.40 -20.64
CA PHE A 245 2.68 7.81 -19.51
C PHE A 245 1.25 8.38 -19.36
N ARG A 246 1.01 9.62 -19.72
CA ARG A 246 -0.34 10.22 -19.70
C ARG A 246 -1.33 9.53 -20.65
N TYR A 247 -0.85 8.95 -21.77
CA TYR A 247 -1.71 8.12 -22.63
C TYR A 247 -2.12 6.84 -21.93
N HIS A 248 -1.19 6.18 -21.22
CA HIS A 248 -1.47 4.98 -20.43
C HIS A 248 -2.44 5.28 -19.28
N ILE A 249 -2.28 6.42 -18.57
CA ILE A 249 -3.25 6.87 -17.56
C ILE A 249 -4.63 7.00 -18.17
N LYS A 250 -4.75 7.62 -19.37
CA LYS A 250 -6.03 7.82 -20.03
C LYS A 250 -6.68 6.50 -20.45
N GLN A 251 -5.91 5.58 -21.01
CA GLN A 251 -6.37 4.25 -21.42
C GLN A 251 -6.91 3.44 -20.23
N ASN A 252 -6.23 3.51 -19.08
CA ASN A 252 -6.61 2.82 -17.85
C ASN A 252 -7.65 3.58 -17.00
N GLY A 253 -8.29 4.64 -17.55
CA GLY A 253 -9.35 5.38 -16.89
C GLY A 253 -8.90 6.25 -15.70
N GLY A 254 -7.58 6.44 -15.50
CA GLY A 254 -7.00 7.18 -14.37
C GLY A 254 -6.99 8.69 -14.53
N MET A 255 -7.28 9.21 -15.74
CA MET A 255 -7.24 10.65 -16.01
C MET A 255 -8.60 11.30 -15.68
N LEU A 256 -8.75 11.71 -14.42
CA LEU A 256 -9.98 12.32 -13.92
C LEU A 256 -10.18 13.74 -14.45
N ALA A 257 -11.40 14.07 -14.91
CA ALA A 257 -11.75 15.43 -15.29
C ALA A 257 -11.54 16.44 -14.14
N LYS A 258 -11.83 16.02 -12.89
CA LYS A 258 -11.58 16.79 -11.67
C LYS A 258 -10.33 16.28 -10.96
N GLY A 259 -9.19 16.18 -11.67
CA GLY A 259 -7.92 15.65 -11.16
C GLY A 259 -7.39 16.37 -9.94
N ARG A 260 -7.74 17.67 -9.77
CA ARG A 260 -7.39 18.47 -8.59
C ARG A 260 -7.77 17.80 -7.25
N LEU A 261 -8.79 16.94 -7.24
CA LEU A 261 -9.19 16.23 -6.02
C LEU A 261 -8.07 15.31 -5.50
N LEU A 262 -7.26 14.75 -6.39
CA LEU A 262 -6.06 14.02 -6.02
C LEU A 262 -4.97 14.98 -5.54
N GLY A 263 -4.72 16.05 -6.30
CA GLY A 263 -3.71 17.06 -5.94
C GLY A 263 -3.92 17.66 -4.54
N ILE A 264 -5.15 18.08 -4.22
CA ILE A 264 -5.51 18.66 -2.92
C ILE A 264 -5.21 17.69 -1.77
N GLN A 265 -5.49 16.41 -1.95
CA GLN A 265 -5.23 15.40 -0.92
C GLN A 265 -3.73 15.23 -0.67
N PHE A 266 -2.92 15.10 -1.72
CA PHE A 266 -1.46 14.98 -1.57
C PHE A 266 -0.80 16.28 -1.13
N GLU A 267 -1.25 17.44 -1.60
CA GLU A 267 -0.82 18.74 -1.07
C GLU A 267 -1.03 18.81 0.44
N THR A 268 -2.19 18.36 0.92
CA THR A 268 -2.53 18.34 2.36
C THR A 268 -1.64 17.35 3.12
N LEU A 269 -1.49 16.12 2.61
CA LEU A 269 -0.70 15.07 3.27
C LEU A 269 0.78 15.43 3.35
N MET A 270 1.36 16.04 2.31
CA MET A 270 2.76 16.43 2.33
C MET A 270 3.00 17.68 3.18
N ASN A 271 1.98 18.50 3.43
CA ASN A 271 2.11 19.70 4.21
C ASN A 271 2.54 19.40 5.65
N ARG A 272 3.66 20.02 6.08
CA ARG A 272 4.26 19.86 7.41
C ARG A 272 4.49 18.40 7.82
N GLY A 273 4.62 17.49 6.86
CA GLY A 273 4.88 16.07 7.09
C GLY A 273 3.71 15.31 7.71
N LEU A 274 2.47 15.75 7.48
CA LEU A 274 1.27 15.07 7.99
C LEU A 274 1.25 13.60 7.61
N TYR A 275 1.62 13.26 6.36
CA TYR A 275 1.76 11.89 5.86
C TYR A 275 2.53 10.97 6.81
N PHE A 276 3.71 11.39 7.24
CA PHE A 276 4.57 10.63 8.16
C PHE A 276 4.05 10.64 9.60
N GLN A 277 3.40 11.72 10.03
CA GLN A 277 2.80 11.79 11.38
C GLN A 277 1.65 10.77 11.53
N LEU A 278 0.80 10.65 10.51
CA LEU A 278 -0.30 9.68 10.48
C LEU A 278 0.24 8.24 10.49
N ALA A 279 1.27 7.97 9.69
CA ALA A 279 1.95 6.67 9.64
C ALA A 279 2.56 6.28 10.98
N ARG A 280 3.37 7.17 11.58
CA ARG A 280 4.01 6.95 12.88
C ARG A 280 3.01 6.66 14.00
N ARG A 281 1.84 7.32 13.95
CA ARG A 281 0.77 7.05 14.91
C ARG A 281 0.25 5.61 14.78
N ALA A 282 -0.03 5.17 13.56
CA ALA A 282 -0.55 3.83 13.31
C ALA A 282 0.48 2.75 13.71
N ASP A 283 1.76 2.93 13.35
CA ASP A 283 2.82 1.97 13.72
C ASP A 283 2.98 1.86 15.24
N ARG A 284 2.89 2.96 15.98
CA ARG A 284 2.91 2.92 17.47
C ARG A 284 1.75 2.13 18.06
N LEU A 285 0.57 2.23 17.46
CA LEU A 285 -0.60 1.44 17.90
C LEU A 285 -0.40 -0.04 17.59
N ALA A 286 0.18 -0.36 16.42
CA ALA A 286 0.55 -1.73 16.07
C ALA A 286 1.62 -2.31 17.01
N ASP A 287 2.60 -1.50 17.44
CA ASP A 287 3.62 -1.93 18.42
C ASP A 287 2.99 -2.28 19.77
N ARG A 288 2.02 -1.49 20.25
CA ARG A 288 1.25 -1.81 21.44
C ARG A 288 0.53 -3.16 21.29
N LEU A 289 -0.15 -3.37 20.18
CA LEU A 289 -0.87 -4.60 19.91
C LEU A 289 0.09 -5.82 19.83
N ARG A 290 1.25 -5.67 19.17
CA ARG A 290 2.31 -6.71 19.18
C ARG A 290 2.77 -7.04 20.61
N ALA A 291 2.98 -6.01 21.42
CA ALA A 291 3.38 -6.20 22.81
C ALA A 291 2.32 -6.96 23.64
N ALA A 292 1.04 -6.68 23.42
CA ALA A 292 -0.06 -7.38 24.08
C ALA A 292 -0.06 -8.89 23.75
N PHE A 293 0.03 -9.24 22.47
CA PHE A 293 0.10 -10.65 22.04
C PHE A 293 1.40 -11.35 22.52
N ARG A 294 2.56 -10.67 22.44
CA ARG A 294 3.84 -11.22 22.96
C ARG A 294 3.78 -11.45 24.46
N GLY A 295 3.15 -10.59 25.22
CA GLY A 295 2.95 -10.72 26.66
C GLY A 295 2.22 -12.02 27.04
N LYS A 296 1.43 -12.56 26.12
CA LYS A 296 0.73 -13.86 26.25
C LYS A 296 1.50 -15.04 25.65
N GLY A 297 2.72 -14.84 25.20
CA GLY A 297 3.57 -15.88 24.59
C GLY A 297 3.08 -16.36 23.21
N LEU A 298 2.23 -15.57 22.53
CA LEU A 298 1.69 -15.95 21.22
C LEU A 298 2.73 -15.69 20.12
N PRO A 299 2.93 -16.65 19.20
CA PRO A 299 3.84 -16.48 18.08
C PRO A 299 3.21 -15.60 17.00
N PHE A 300 4.05 -15.11 16.08
CA PHE A 300 3.64 -14.36 14.89
C PHE A 300 3.96 -15.17 13.64
N LEU A 301 3.12 -15.01 12.60
CA LEU A 301 3.37 -15.60 11.28
C LEU A 301 4.68 -15.05 10.69
N VAL A 302 4.92 -13.76 10.90
CA VAL A 302 6.11 -13.05 10.45
C VAL A 302 6.43 -11.92 11.44
N GLU A 303 7.71 -11.70 11.69
CA GLU A 303 8.15 -10.53 12.47
C GLU A 303 8.20 -9.30 11.57
N ASN A 304 7.48 -8.27 11.97
CA ASN A 304 7.45 -6.98 11.29
C ASN A 304 7.28 -5.82 12.29
N THR A 305 7.41 -4.59 11.81
CA THR A 305 7.33 -3.38 12.65
C THR A 305 6.39 -2.31 12.07
N THR A 306 5.57 -2.66 11.07
CA THR A 306 4.62 -1.76 10.43
C THR A 306 3.22 -1.85 11.05
N ASN A 307 2.25 -1.17 10.47
CA ASN A 307 0.86 -1.09 10.94
C ASN A 307 0.07 -2.40 10.85
N GLN A 308 0.63 -3.45 10.27
CA GLN A 308 0.00 -4.77 10.16
C GLN A 308 0.58 -5.74 11.18
N VAL A 309 -0.27 -6.48 11.90
CA VAL A 309 0.14 -7.42 12.96
C VAL A 309 -0.45 -8.79 12.66
N PHE A 310 0.37 -9.85 12.64
CA PHE A 310 -0.02 -11.19 12.23
C PHE A 310 0.18 -12.22 13.36
N PRO A 311 -0.57 -12.17 14.47
CA PRO A 311 -0.48 -13.18 15.52
C PRO A 311 -1.05 -14.51 15.03
N VAL A 312 -0.44 -15.62 15.51
CA VAL A 312 -0.96 -16.97 15.32
C VAL A 312 -1.78 -17.33 16.56
N LEU A 313 -3.08 -17.50 16.37
CA LEU A 313 -4.05 -17.67 17.46
C LEU A 313 -4.66 -19.07 17.43
N PRO A 314 -4.96 -19.67 18.62
CA PRO A 314 -5.77 -20.89 18.69
C PRO A 314 -7.14 -20.67 18.07
N ASP A 315 -7.62 -21.60 17.25
CA ASP A 315 -8.93 -21.51 16.58
C ASP A 315 -10.09 -21.35 17.57
N ALA A 316 -9.96 -21.91 18.79
CA ALA A 316 -10.97 -21.85 19.83
C ALA A 316 -11.32 -20.42 20.30
N ILE A 317 -10.39 -19.46 20.14
CA ILE A 317 -10.63 -18.07 20.56
C ILE A 317 -11.08 -17.16 19.43
N LEU A 318 -11.04 -17.61 18.18
CA LEU A 318 -11.32 -16.75 17.03
C LEU A 318 -12.77 -16.27 16.99
N ASP A 319 -13.74 -17.15 17.26
CA ASP A 319 -15.14 -16.76 17.27
C ASP A 319 -15.53 -15.86 18.46
N PRO A 320 -15.08 -16.13 19.71
CA PRO A 320 -15.21 -15.17 20.79
C PRO A 320 -14.61 -13.80 20.51
N LEU A 321 -13.42 -13.74 19.91
CA LEU A 321 -12.75 -12.50 19.55
C LEU A 321 -13.50 -11.77 18.42
N ALA A 322 -13.96 -12.50 17.41
CA ALA A 322 -14.71 -11.97 16.27
C ALA A 322 -16.12 -11.45 16.64
N ALA A 323 -16.63 -11.79 17.82
CA ALA A 323 -17.90 -11.26 18.31
C ALA A 323 -17.82 -9.76 18.66
N GLU A 324 -16.62 -9.25 18.99
CA GLU A 324 -16.40 -7.87 19.42
C GLU A 324 -15.48 -7.09 18.46
N PHE A 325 -14.55 -7.79 17.80
CA PHE A 325 -13.51 -7.19 16.98
C PHE A 325 -13.46 -7.78 15.58
N GLY A 326 -13.44 -6.92 14.57
CA GLY A 326 -13.16 -7.31 13.20
C GLY A 326 -11.65 -7.50 12.99
N PHE A 327 -11.27 -8.62 12.37
CA PHE A 327 -9.92 -8.94 11.93
C PHE A 327 -9.99 -9.88 10.73
N GLU A 328 -8.89 -10.00 9.97
CA GLU A 328 -8.84 -10.92 8.83
C GLU A 328 -8.24 -12.26 9.25
N ARG A 329 -8.91 -13.38 8.90
CA ARG A 329 -8.32 -14.72 8.98
C ARG A 329 -7.38 -14.88 7.78
N TRP A 330 -6.08 -14.91 8.05
CA TRP A 330 -5.08 -14.80 7.00
C TRP A 330 -4.64 -16.16 6.44
N GLN A 331 -4.14 -17.03 7.31
CA GLN A 331 -3.58 -18.32 6.89
C GLN A 331 -3.71 -19.36 8.00
N ARG A 332 -4.14 -20.58 7.62
CA ARG A 332 -4.08 -21.70 8.53
C ARG A 332 -2.62 -22.14 8.73
N VAL A 333 -2.19 -22.28 9.99
CA VAL A 333 -0.81 -22.62 10.34
C VAL A 333 -0.69 -24.12 10.64
N ASP A 334 -1.65 -24.66 11.43
CA ASP A 334 -1.75 -26.09 11.74
C ASP A 334 -3.22 -26.47 11.99
N ASP A 335 -3.48 -27.68 12.54
CA ASP A 335 -4.84 -28.18 12.74
C ASP A 335 -5.65 -27.41 13.79
N THR A 336 -5.00 -26.58 14.61
CA THR A 336 -5.59 -25.89 15.76
C THR A 336 -5.29 -24.40 15.82
N HIS A 337 -4.46 -23.89 14.90
CA HIS A 337 -4.04 -22.50 14.90
C HIS A 337 -4.18 -21.84 13.52
N THR A 338 -4.66 -20.60 13.53
CA THR A 338 -4.76 -19.73 12.37
C THR A 338 -4.00 -18.43 12.62
N ALA A 339 -3.18 -18.02 11.68
CA ALA A 339 -2.66 -16.67 11.63
C ALA A 339 -3.79 -15.71 11.24
N VAL A 340 -3.94 -14.62 11.97
CA VAL A 340 -4.92 -13.58 11.68
C VAL A 340 -4.20 -12.26 11.47
N ARG A 341 -4.81 -11.34 10.73
CA ARG A 341 -4.25 -9.99 10.52
C ARG A 341 -5.10 -8.94 11.23
N PHE A 342 -4.43 -8.11 12.01
CA PHE A 342 -4.95 -6.84 12.50
C PHE A 342 -4.21 -5.69 11.82
N CYS A 343 -4.94 -4.67 11.38
CA CYS A 343 -4.39 -3.45 10.84
C CYS A 343 -4.73 -2.28 11.78
N THR A 344 -3.75 -1.49 12.15
CA THR A 344 -3.97 -0.15 12.67
C THR A 344 -3.89 0.87 11.54
N SER A 345 -4.56 1.99 11.69
CA SER A 345 -4.57 3.06 10.69
C SER A 345 -4.39 4.43 11.35
N TRP A 346 -4.31 5.45 10.54
CA TRP A 346 -4.34 6.85 10.96
C TRP A 346 -5.58 7.17 11.81
N ALA A 347 -6.71 6.48 11.59
CA ALA A 347 -7.99 6.71 12.24
C ALA A 347 -8.22 5.83 13.48
N THR A 348 -7.39 4.80 13.69
CA THR A 348 -7.56 3.89 14.84
C THR A 348 -7.52 4.68 16.15
N ALA A 349 -8.62 4.59 16.93
CA ALA A 349 -8.73 5.25 18.23
C ALA A 349 -7.93 4.50 19.29
N ASP A 350 -7.29 5.22 20.21
CA ASP A 350 -6.60 4.61 21.36
C ASP A 350 -7.54 3.75 22.19
N SER A 351 -8.79 4.20 22.40
CA SER A 351 -9.83 3.45 23.14
C SER A 351 -10.22 2.12 22.45
N ALA A 352 -10.16 2.06 21.12
CA ALA A 352 -10.39 0.81 20.37
C ALA A 352 -9.30 -0.22 20.67
N LEU A 353 -8.05 0.24 20.71
CA LEU A 353 -6.91 -0.61 21.05
C LEU A 353 -6.95 -1.01 22.54
N ASP A 354 -7.27 -0.08 23.45
CA ASP A 354 -7.42 -0.39 24.88
C ASP A 354 -8.47 -1.51 25.12
N ALA A 355 -9.58 -1.47 24.37
CA ALA A 355 -10.61 -2.52 24.43
C ALA A 355 -10.10 -3.87 23.93
N LEU A 356 -9.34 -3.88 22.82
CA LEU A 356 -8.75 -5.11 22.27
C LEU A 356 -7.69 -5.69 23.23
N GLU A 357 -6.81 -4.86 23.78
CA GLU A 357 -5.82 -5.28 24.78
C GLU A 357 -6.50 -5.90 26.01
N ALA A 358 -7.58 -5.28 26.54
CA ALA A 358 -8.35 -5.82 27.64
C ALA A 358 -9.05 -7.15 27.31
N CYS A 359 -9.47 -7.34 26.05
CA CYS A 359 -10.04 -8.60 25.59
C CYS A 359 -8.96 -9.68 25.52
N ILE A 360 -7.78 -9.39 24.97
CA ILE A 360 -6.62 -10.30 24.95
C ILE A 360 -6.27 -10.74 26.37
N GLU A 361 -6.23 -9.80 27.33
CA GLU A 361 -5.96 -10.13 28.74
C GLU A 361 -6.96 -11.13 29.34
N LYS A 362 -8.23 -11.11 28.90
CA LYS A 362 -9.26 -12.03 29.39
C LYS A 362 -9.26 -13.38 28.70
N LEU A 363 -8.83 -13.44 27.45
CA LEU A 363 -8.86 -14.67 26.63
C LEU A 363 -7.65 -15.57 26.89
N PHE A 364 -6.56 -15.00 27.37
CA PHE A 364 -5.28 -15.67 27.67
C PHE A 364 -4.83 -15.36 29.11
#